data_e071efaed828b3b9a0c97291ca8216fb
#
_entry.id   e071efaed828b3b9a0c97291ca8216fb
#
_cell.length_a   1.000
_cell.length_b   1.000
_cell.length_c   1.000
_cell.angle_alpha   90.00
_cell.angle_beta   90.00
_cell.angle_gamma   90.00
#
_symmetry.space_group_name_H-M   'P 1'
#
loop_
_entity.id
_entity.type
_entity.pdbx_description
1 polymer ?
#
loop_
_entity_poly.entity_id
_entity_poly.type
_entity_poly.pdbx_seq_one_letter_code
_entity_poly.pdbx_strand_id
1 'polypeptide(L)' 'MDRVTISKIQNYMRKSLGSKHIKVEGRENKIDSADVTHNGEFLGVVFEDKEDGETCYHVQISILEEDLDN' A
#
# COMPACT_ATOMS: atom_id res chain seq x y z
N MET A 1 9.37 4.74 -4.69
CA MET A 1 8.67 4.15 -5.86
C MET A 1 8.23 5.26 -6.80
N ASP A 2 8.32 5.01 -8.09
CA ASP A 2 7.90 6.01 -9.04
C ASP A 2 6.38 6.03 -9.19
N ARG A 3 5.88 7.07 -9.86
CA ARG A 3 4.44 7.25 -10.04
C ARG A 3 3.76 6.12 -10.79
N VAL A 4 4.45 5.59 -11.78
CA VAL A 4 3.88 4.51 -12.61
C VAL A 4 3.69 3.27 -11.76
N THR A 5 4.70 2.91 -10.98
CA THR A 5 4.63 1.75 -10.10
C THR A 5 3.54 1.93 -9.04
N ILE A 6 3.48 3.09 -8.42
CA ILE A 6 2.46 3.40 -7.41
C ILE A 6 1.06 3.26 -8.01
N SER A 7 0.85 3.79 -9.20
CA SER A 7 -0.44 3.71 -9.89
C SER A 7 -0.81 2.25 -10.19
N LYS A 8 0.16 1.46 -10.63
CA LYS A 8 -0.08 0.04 -10.93
C LYS A 8 -0.45 -0.75 -9.68
N ILE A 9 0.24 -0.49 -8.57
CA ILE A 9 -0.07 -1.14 -7.29
C ILE A 9 -1.47 -0.78 -6.85
N GLN A 10 -1.82 0.51 -6.94
CA GLN A 10 -3.15 0.97 -6.57
C GLN A 10 -4.23 0.26 -7.39
N ASN A 11 -4.05 0.22 -8.69
CA ASN A 11 -5.03 -0.42 -9.57
C ASN A 11 -5.15 -1.92 -9.28
N TYR A 12 -4.04 -2.58 -9.04
CA TYR A 12 -4.04 -3.99 -8.69
C TYR A 12 -4.79 -4.23 -7.37
N MET A 13 -4.50 -3.41 -6.35
CA MET A 13 -5.15 -3.55 -5.05
C MET A 13 -6.65 -3.30 -5.14
N ARG A 14 -7.06 -2.29 -5.90
CA ARG A 14 -8.48 -1.99 -6.10
C ARG A 14 -9.21 -3.16 -6.72
N LYS A 15 -8.58 -3.77 -7.71
CA LYS A 15 -9.17 -4.92 -8.40
C LYS A 15 -9.20 -6.14 -7.51
N SER A 16 -8.09 -6.44 -6.84
CA SER A 16 -7.98 -7.64 -5.99
C SER A 16 -8.89 -7.58 -4.79
N LEU A 17 -9.04 -6.41 -4.19
CA LEU A 17 -9.83 -6.24 -2.96
C LEU A 17 -11.24 -5.73 -3.23
N GLY A 18 -11.55 -5.47 -4.49
CA GLY A 18 -12.90 -5.04 -4.86
C GLY A 18 -13.28 -3.68 -4.30
N SER A 19 -12.33 -2.76 -4.14
CA SER A 19 -12.62 -1.44 -3.60
C SER A 19 -11.94 -0.34 -4.39
N LYS A 20 -12.71 0.56 -4.94
CA LYS A 20 -12.20 1.72 -5.65
C LYS A 20 -11.72 2.83 -4.71
N HIS A 21 -11.91 2.65 -3.40
CA HIS A 21 -11.53 3.66 -2.42
C HIS A 21 -10.13 3.48 -1.86
N ILE A 22 -9.42 2.47 -2.32
CA ILE A 22 -8.02 2.26 -1.96
C ILE A 22 -7.17 3.24 -2.74
N LYS A 23 -6.26 3.89 -2.03
CA LYS A 23 -5.35 4.85 -2.64
C LYS A 23 -3.94 4.57 -2.17
N VAL A 24 -2.98 4.63 -3.09
CA VAL A 24 -1.57 4.44 -2.77
C VAL A 24 -0.85 5.73 -3.10
N GLU A 25 -0.17 6.28 -2.09
CA GLU A 25 0.53 7.55 -2.23
C GLU A 25 1.99 7.41 -1.86
N GLY A 26 2.86 8.01 -2.69
CA GLY A 26 4.28 8.03 -2.39
C GLY A 26 4.57 8.78 -1.11
N ARG A 27 5.59 8.33 -0.39
CA ARG A 27 6.03 8.96 0.84
C ARG A 27 7.22 9.85 0.55
N GLU A 28 7.19 11.07 1.07
CA GLU A 28 8.31 11.96 0.98
C GLU A 28 9.52 11.36 1.68
N ASN A 29 10.67 11.42 1.03
CA ASN A 29 11.93 10.87 1.55
C ASN A 29 11.97 9.35 1.68
N LYS A 30 10.98 8.64 1.09
CA LYS A 30 10.95 7.18 1.08
C LYS A 30 10.80 6.71 -0.36
N ILE A 31 11.84 6.11 -0.91
CA ILE A 31 11.84 5.69 -2.32
C ILE A 31 11.35 4.27 -2.52
N ASP A 32 11.34 3.47 -1.47
CA ASP A 32 10.99 2.05 -1.53
C ASP A 32 9.68 1.70 -0.83
N SER A 33 8.92 2.70 -0.43
CA SER A 33 7.64 2.46 0.23
C SER A 33 6.63 3.55 -0.13
N ALA A 34 5.36 3.24 0.11
CA ALA A 34 4.26 4.16 -0.12
C ALA A 34 3.15 3.90 0.90
N ASP A 35 2.37 4.93 1.17
CA ASP A 35 1.24 4.81 2.08
C ASP A 35 0.02 4.28 1.36
N VAL A 36 -0.75 3.45 2.05
CA VAL A 36 -2.02 2.94 1.56
C VAL A 36 -3.12 3.50 2.45
N THR A 37 -4.11 4.12 1.82
CA THR A 37 -5.28 4.63 2.53
C THR A 37 -6.54 3.99 1.97
N HIS A 38 -7.59 4.00 2.77
CA HIS A 38 -8.89 3.51 2.35
C HIS A 38 -9.96 4.47 2.88
N ASN A 39 -10.74 5.03 1.97
CA ASN A 39 -11.73 6.07 2.30
C ASN A 39 -11.09 7.24 3.05
N GLY A 40 -9.86 7.58 2.68
CA GLY A 40 -9.15 8.69 3.31
C GLY A 40 -8.48 8.35 4.63
N GLU A 41 -8.65 7.15 5.14
CA GLU A 41 -8.02 6.72 6.39
C GLU A 41 -6.77 5.91 6.11
N PHE A 42 -5.72 6.15 6.88
CA PHE A 42 -4.48 5.41 6.75
C PHE A 42 -4.73 3.93 7.06
N LEU A 43 -4.34 3.07 6.15
CA LEU A 43 -4.51 1.62 6.29
C LEU A 43 -3.20 0.92 6.55
N GLY A 44 -2.17 1.24 5.79
CA GLY A 44 -0.90 0.56 5.91
C GLY A 44 0.15 1.11 4.98
N VAL A 45 1.18 0.31 4.78
CA VAL A 45 2.34 0.70 3.96
C VAL A 45 2.66 -0.41 3.00
N VAL A 46 2.98 -0.05 1.76
CA VAL A 46 3.49 -1.02 0.79
C VAL A 46 5.00 -0.83 0.65
N PHE A 47 5.73 -1.94 0.65
CA PHE A 47 7.19 -1.95 0.53
C PHE A 47 7.62 -2.66 -0.74
N GLU A 48 8.64 -2.13 -1.38
CA GLU A 48 9.28 -2.78 -2.51
C GLU A 48 10.38 -3.70 -1.98
N ASP A 49 10.37 -4.95 -2.44
CA ASP A 49 11.35 -5.95 -2.05
C ASP A 49 11.99 -6.51 -3.33
N LYS A 50 13.30 -6.38 -3.44
CA LYS A 50 14.05 -6.82 -4.62
C LYS A 50 15.04 -7.93 -4.30
N GLU A 51 14.61 -8.92 -3.55
CA GLU A 51 15.48 -10.05 -3.23
C GLU A 51 15.53 -11.03 -4.41
N ASP A 52 16.70 -11.66 -4.55
CA ASP A 52 16.93 -12.73 -5.53
C ASP A 52 16.62 -12.36 -6.98
N GLY A 53 16.78 -11.10 -7.32
CA GLY A 53 16.55 -10.65 -8.69
C GLY A 53 15.09 -10.49 -9.07
N GLU A 54 14.19 -10.76 -8.15
CA GLU A 54 12.76 -10.56 -8.36
C GLU A 54 12.26 -9.36 -7.57
N THR A 55 11.29 -8.65 -8.13
CA THR A 55 10.67 -7.53 -7.44
C THR A 55 9.30 -7.97 -6.93
N CYS A 56 9.09 -7.77 -5.65
CA CYS A 56 7.83 -8.09 -5.00
C CYS A 56 7.39 -6.89 -4.16
N TYR A 57 6.11 -6.70 -4.03
CA TYR A 57 5.57 -5.61 -3.20
C TYR A 57 4.76 -6.22 -2.07
N HIS A 58 5.09 -5.84 -0.85
CA HIS A 58 4.41 -6.34 0.35
C HIS A 58 3.58 -5.22 0.95
N VAL A 59 2.35 -5.51 1.31
CA VAL A 59 1.49 -4.56 2.00
C VAL A 59 1.36 -4.99 3.45
N GLN A 60 1.69 -4.07 4.35
CA GLN A 60 1.56 -4.31 5.77
C GLN A 60 0.45 -3.43 6.33
N ILE A 61 -0.52 -4.07 6.95
CA ILE A 61 -1.64 -3.37 7.60
C ILE A 61 -1.51 -3.61 9.09
N SER A 62 -1.46 -2.50 9.85
CA SER A 62 -1.38 -2.59 11.30
C SER A 62 -2.75 -2.33 11.89
N ILE A 63 -3.22 -3.25 12.70
CA ILE A 63 -4.51 -3.14 13.36
C ILE A 63 -4.25 -2.95 14.85
N LEU A 64 -4.65 -1.80 15.37
CA LEU A 64 -4.46 -1.51 16.78
C LEU A 64 -5.57 -2.17 17.58
N GLU A 65 -5.20 -2.71 18.74
CA GLU A 65 -6.17 -3.37 19.58
C GLU A 65 -7.34 -2.47 19.93
N GLU A 66 -7.07 -1.17 20.16
CA GLU A 66 -8.11 -0.20 20.51
C GLU A 66 -9.12 0.03 19.39
N ASP A 67 -8.78 -0.34 18.16
CA ASP A 67 -9.68 -0.21 17.02
C ASP A 67 -10.55 -1.43 16.80
N LEU A 68 -10.35 -2.46 17.60
CA LEU A 68 -11.15 -3.67 17.52
C LEU A 68 -12.40 -3.52 18.35
N ASP A 69 -13.54 -3.54 17.67
CA ASP A 69 -14.84 -3.50 18.33
C ASP A 69 -15.34 -4.91 18.57
N ASN A 70 -15.88 -5.13 19.72
CA ASN A 70 -16.39 -6.45 20.08
C ASN A 70 -17.90 -6.51 20.06
#